data_ea3df64ed1260c17940fe28c16341182
#
_entry.id   ea3df64ed1260c17940fe28c16341182
#
_cell.length_a   1.000
_cell.length_b   1.000
_cell.length_c   1.000
_cell.angle_alpha   90.00
_cell.angle_beta   90.00
_cell.angle_gamma   90.00
#
_symmetry.space_group_name_H-M   'P 1'
#
loop_
_entity.id
_entity.type
_entity.pdbx_description
1 polymer ?
#
loop_
_entity_poly.entity_id
_entity_poly.type
_entity_poly.pdbx_seq_one_letter_code
_entity_poly.pdbx_strand_id
1 'polypeptide(L)'
;MSATHETRRRGFVREILGRSDYAIISELIEPGSRVLDLGCGDGELLGWLAANKQVEGRGIEIDGPRVQRAIARGLTVYQGDIDAGLTDYPDGSFDYVILSQTLQETRRPLNVIQEMLRVGRHAIVTFPNYGHWSVRLSLLTSGRAPRTRCLPYSWFDSPNILSLIHI
;
A
#
# COMPACT_ATOMS: atom_id res chain seq x y z
N MET A 1 27.43 6.27 -19.86
CA MET A 1 26.14 5.58 -19.76
C MET A 1 25.44 5.74 -18.38
N SER A 2 25.97 6.54 -17.46
CA SER A 2 25.42 6.70 -16.07
C SER A 2 24.31 7.77 -15.93
N ALA A 3 24.39 8.89 -16.63
CA ALA A 3 23.49 10.03 -16.46
C ALA A 3 22.02 9.79 -16.93
N THR A 4 21.81 8.95 -17.94
CA THR A 4 20.49 8.64 -18.49
C THR A 4 19.66 7.75 -17.57
N HIS A 5 20.31 6.89 -16.78
CA HIS A 5 19.64 6.01 -15.80
C HIS A 5 19.17 6.80 -14.57
N GLU A 6 19.94 7.79 -14.15
CA GLU A 6 19.64 8.63 -12.99
C GLU A 6 18.54 9.67 -13.29
N THR A 7 18.50 10.19 -14.51
CA THR A 7 17.44 11.10 -14.97
C THR A 7 16.12 10.37 -15.15
N ARG A 8 16.13 9.12 -15.62
CA ARG A 8 14.95 8.25 -15.70
C ARG A 8 14.45 7.86 -14.29
N ARG A 9 15.36 7.55 -13.36
CA ARG A 9 15.04 7.32 -11.94
C ARG A 9 14.37 8.54 -11.31
N ARG A 10 14.89 9.75 -11.51
CA ARG A 10 14.34 10.99 -10.95
C ARG A 10 13.00 11.37 -11.60
N GLY A 11 12.79 11.12 -12.88
CA GLY A 11 11.52 11.36 -13.56
C GLY A 11 10.41 10.45 -13.07
N PHE A 12 10.69 9.15 -12.95
CA PHE A 12 9.76 8.14 -12.47
C PHE A 12 9.47 8.25 -10.96
N VAL A 13 10.49 8.55 -10.17
CA VAL A 13 10.34 8.90 -8.74
C VAL A 13 9.44 10.13 -8.57
N ARG A 14 9.44 11.09 -9.47
CA ARG A 14 8.58 12.28 -9.42
C ARG A 14 7.12 12.00 -9.84
N GLU A 15 6.90 10.98 -10.64
CA GLU A 15 5.57 10.50 -11.05
C GLU A 15 4.94 9.60 -9.98
N ILE A 16 5.75 8.76 -9.31
CA ILE A 16 5.39 7.98 -8.11
C ILE A 16 5.34 8.88 -6.86
N LEU A 17 6.08 9.97 -6.79
CA LEU A 17 6.02 11.01 -5.73
C LEU A 17 4.70 11.77 -5.68
N GLY A 18 3.73 11.45 -6.54
CA GLY A 18 2.33 11.70 -6.24
C GLY A 18 1.87 10.96 -4.96
N ARG A 19 2.55 9.83 -4.62
CA ARG A 19 2.37 9.04 -3.38
C ARG A 19 3.70 9.02 -2.63
N SER A 20 3.85 9.94 -1.68
CA SER A 20 5.06 10.08 -0.85
C SER A 20 5.41 8.83 -0.02
N ASP A 21 4.42 7.98 0.24
CA ASP A 21 4.58 6.71 0.94
C ASP A 21 5.43 5.70 0.15
N TYR A 22 5.30 5.62 -1.16
CA TYR A 22 6.08 4.68 -1.99
C TYR A 22 7.58 4.94 -1.94
N ALA A 23 7.99 6.20 -1.89
CA ALA A 23 9.40 6.57 -1.76
C ALA A 23 9.98 6.06 -0.43
N ILE A 24 9.26 6.30 0.68
CA ILE A 24 9.68 5.85 2.02
C ILE A 24 9.70 4.32 2.09
N ILE A 25 8.64 3.65 1.62
CA ILE A 25 8.59 2.18 1.58
C ILE A 25 9.78 1.63 0.79
N SER A 26 10.07 2.23 -0.37
CA SER A 26 11.16 1.76 -1.21
C SER A 26 12.54 1.89 -0.56
N GLU A 27 12.76 2.89 0.29
CA GLU A 27 14.02 3.07 1.03
C GLU A 27 14.21 1.99 2.10
N LEU A 28 13.12 1.52 2.73
CA LEU A 28 13.15 0.52 3.79
C LEU A 28 13.38 -0.92 3.27
N ILE A 29 13.04 -1.20 2.00
CA ILE A 29 13.12 -2.55 1.44
C ILE A 29 14.52 -2.80 0.85
N GLU A 30 15.14 -3.89 1.26
CA GLU A 30 16.43 -4.32 0.73
C GLU A 30 16.29 -4.93 -0.67
N PRO A 31 17.28 -4.73 -1.56
CA PRO A 31 17.28 -5.38 -2.87
C PRO A 31 17.28 -6.91 -2.77
N GLY A 32 16.54 -7.57 -3.68
CA GLY A 32 16.46 -9.03 -3.75
C GLY A 32 15.59 -9.69 -2.67
N SER A 33 14.88 -8.89 -1.84
CA SER A 33 13.99 -9.39 -0.80
C SER A 33 12.73 -10.04 -1.36
N ARG A 34 12.13 -10.95 -0.58
CA ARG A 34 10.78 -11.47 -0.81
C ARG A 34 9.77 -10.52 -0.17
N VAL A 35 8.88 -9.98 -0.99
CA VAL A 35 7.91 -8.94 -0.58
C VAL A 35 6.48 -9.41 -0.84
N LEU A 36 5.61 -9.29 0.16
CA LEU A 36 4.17 -9.46 0.03
C LEU A 36 3.48 -8.10 0.19
N ASP A 37 2.71 -7.69 -0.80
CA ASP A 37 1.95 -6.42 -0.81
C ASP A 37 0.45 -6.73 -0.66
N LEU A 38 -0.13 -6.32 0.48
CA LEU A 38 -1.52 -6.54 0.83
C LEU A 38 -2.38 -5.34 0.39
N GLY A 39 -3.39 -5.59 -0.45
CA GLY A 39 -4.14 -4.54 -1.12
C GLY A 39 -3.29 -3.84 -2.19
N CYS A 40 -2.60 -4.63 -3.01
CA CYS A 40 -1.60 -4.12 -3.94
C CYS A 40 -2.18 -3.28 -5.11
N GLY A 41 -3.50 -3.23 -5.25
CA GLY A 41 -4.17 -2.50 -6.32
C GLY A 41 -3.72 -2.96 -7.71
N ASP A 42 -3.39 -2.02 -8.57
CA ASP A 42 -2.88 -2.28 -9.92
C ASP A 42 -1.40 -2.73 -9.94
N GLY A 43 -0.81 -2.98 -8.76
CA GLY A 43 0.57 -3.43 -8.60
C GLY A 43 1.64 -2.37 -8.86
N GLU A 44 1.33 -1.07 -8.71
CA GLU A 44 2.28 0.01 -9.01
C GLU A 44 3.53 -0.04 -8.14
N LEU A 45 3.35 -0.16 -6.81
CA LEU A 45 4.46 -0.28 -5.87
C LEU A 45 5.28 -1.54 -6.12
N LEU A 46 4.58 -2.68 -6.25
CA LEU A 46 5.21 -3.98 -6.44
C LEU A 46 6.02 -4.04 -7.75
N GLY A 47 5.45 -3.51 -8.85
CA GLY A 47 6.13 -3.41 -10.13
C GLY A 47 7.36 -2.50 -10.08
N TRP A 48 7.28 -1.39 -9.35
CA TRP A 48 8.43 -0.52 -9.15
C TRP A 48 9.54 -1.21 -8.36
N LEU A 49 9.19 -1.90 -7.25
CA LEU A 49 10.14 -2.64 -6.43
C LEU A 49 10.82 -3.76 -7.22
N ALA A 50 10.05 -4.52 -8.02
CA ALA A 50 10.60 -5.57 -8.87
C ALA A 50 11.61 -5.01 -9.90
N ALA A 51 11.25 -3.91 -10.57
CA ALA A 51 12.09 -3.31 -11.61
C ALA A 51 13.37 -2.62 -11.07
N ASN A 52 13.32 -2.04 -9.87
CA ASN A 52 14.40 -1.20 -9.35
C ASN A 52 15.21 -1.84 -8.23
N LYS A 53 14.64 -2.80 -7.52
CA LYS A 53 15.27 -3.49 -6.39
C LYS A 53 15.34 -5.01 -6.58
N GLN A 54 14.84 -5.52 -7.71
CA GLN A 54 14.88 -6.96 -8.02
C GLN A 54 14.23 -7.82 -6.93
N VAL A 55 13.18 -7.30 -6.29
CA VAL A 55 12.45 -8.04 -5.26
C VAL A 55 11.65 -9.19 -5.89
N GLU A 56 11.52 -10.30 -5.16
CA GLU A 56 10.56 -11.36 -5.45
C GLU A 56 9.21 -10.95 -4.85
N GLY A 57 8.38 -10.25 -5.65
CA GLY A 57 7.15 -9.66 -5.19
C GLY A 57 5.92 -10.53 -5.43
N ARG A 58 5.04 -10.59 -4.43
CA ARG A 58 3.68 -11.14 -4.53
C ARG A 58 2.68 -10.13 -4.02
N GLY A 59 1.49 -10.08 -4.65
CA GLY A 59 0.42 -9.20 -4.23
C GLY A 59 -0.85 -9.97 -3.86
N ILE A 60 -1.65 -9.39 -2.96
CA ILE A 60 -3.03 -9.79 -2.72
C ILE A 60 -3.93 -8.58 -2.95
N GLU A 61 -5.01 -8.75 -3.71
CA GLU A 61 -5.97 -7.69 -4.00
C GLU A 61 -7.37 -8.29 -4.10
N ILE A 62 -8.37 -7.62 -3.54
CA ILE A 62 -9.76 -8.10 -3.55
C ILE A 62 -10.47 -7.78 -4.86
N ASP A 63 -10.13 -6.68 -5.51
CA ASP A 63 -10.77 -6.21 -6.75
C ASP A 63 -10.22 -6.97 -7.97
N GLY A 64 -11.05 -7.86 -8.55
CA GLY A 64 -10.67 -8.68 -9.70
C GLY A 64 -10.16 -7.88 -10.91
N PRO A 65 -10.79 -6.79 -11.35
CA PRO A 65 -10.26 -5.89 -12.38
C PRO A 65 -8.86 -5.36 -12.10
N ARG A 66 -8.53 -5.01 -10.84
CA ARG A 66 -7.19 -4.57 -10.43
C ARG A 66 -6.18 -5.71 -10.51
N VAL A 67 -6.56 -6.90 -10.02
CA VAL A 67 -5.74 -8.12 -10.13
C VAL A 67 -5.36 -8.38 -11.59
N GLN A 68 -6.33 -8.31 -12.52
CA GLN A 68 -6.07 -8.52 -13.94
C GLN A 68 -5.08 -7.49 -14.52
N ARG A 69 -5.19 -6.21 -14.11
CA ARG A 69 -4.25 -5.18 -14.55
C ARG A 69 -2.84 -5.40 -14.01
N ALA A 70 -2.72 -5.84 -12.75
CA ALA A 70 -1.43 -6.16 -12.15
C ALA A 70 -0.77 -7.38 -12.84
N ILE A 71 -1.55 -8.45 -13.11
CA ILE A 71 -1.07 -9.63 -13.87
C ILE A 71 -0.64 -9.25 -15.30
N ALA A 72 -1.38 -8.38 -15.96
CA ALA A 72 -1.02 -7.89 -17.31
C ALA A 72 0.32 -7.11 -17.32
N ARG A 73 0.75 -6.59 -16.17
CA ARG A 73 2.09 -5.97 -15.96
C ARG A 73 3.19 -7.00 -15.67
N GLY A 74 2.87 -8.30 -15.66
CA GLY A 74 3.82 -9.37 -15.34
C GLY A 74 4.04 -9.62 -13.86
N LEU A 75 3.15 -9.15 -12.98
CA LEU A 75 3.25 -9.33 -11.53
C LEU A 75 2.52 -10.60 -11.08
N THR A 76 3.02 -11.21 -10.02
CA THR A 76 2.37 -12.34 -9.35
C THR A 76 1.38 -11.78 -8.31
N VAL A 77 0.09 -11.81 -8.64
CA VAL A 77 -0.97 -11.29 -7.77
C VAL A 77 -2.08 -12.33 -7.64
N TYR A 78 -2.57 -12.50 -6.42
CA TYR A 78 -3.70 -13.38 -6.10
C TYR A 78 -4.93 -12.53 -5.74
N GLN A 79 -6.08 -12.96 -6.21
CA GLN A 79 -7.33 -12.36 -5.77
C GLN A 79 -7.72 -12.95 -4.41
N GLY A 80 -7.84 -12.09 -3.39
CA GLY A 80 -8.17 -12.53 -2.03
C GLY A 80 -8.56 -11.39 -1.11
N ASP A 81 -9.28 -11.75 -0.03
CA ASP A 81 -9.64 -10.85 1.06
C ASP A 81 -8.63 -11.01 2.20
N ILE A 82 -7.89 -9.95 2.49
CA ILE A 82 -6.90 -9.94 3.57
C ILE A 82 -7.52 -10.08 4.96
N ASP A 83 -8.80 -9.73 5.14
CA ASP A 83 -9.56 -9.96 6.37
C ASP A 83 -9.85 -11.46 6.63
N ALA A 84 -9.77 -12.32 5.62
CA ALA A 84 -9.89 -13.78 5.77
C ALA A 84 -8.64 -14.42 6.35
N GLY A 85 -7.53 -13.68 6.41
CA GLY A 85 -6.22 -14.13 6.90
C GLY A 85 -5.28 -14.56 5.79
N LEU A 86 -4.03 -14.85 6.18
CA LEU A 86 -2.94 -15.27 5.29
C LEU A 86 -2.57 -16.74 5.50
N THR A 87 -3.56 -17.60 5.74
CA THR A 87 -3.38 -19.01 6.14
C THR A 87 -2.59 -19.84 5.14
N ASP A 88 -2.64 -19.46 3.85
CA ASP A 88 -1.91 -20.14 2.79
C ASP A 88 -0.40 -19.86 2.79
N TYR A 89 0.05 -18.92 3.63
CA TYR A 89 1.46 -18.54 3.73
C TYR A 89 2.06 -19.02 5.04
N PRO A 90 3.18 -19.77 4.98
CA PRO A 90 3.91 -20.20 6.17
C PRO A 90 4.50 -19.00 6.94
N ASP A 91 4.78 -19.21 8.23
CA ASP A 91 5.44 -18.23 9.08
C ASP A 91 6.81 -17.83 8.50
N GLY A 92 7.11 -16.54 8.50
CA GLY A 92 8.39 -15.99 8.04
C GLY A 92 8.69 -16.24 6.55
N SER A 93 7.67 -16.51 5.73
CA SER A 93 7.86 -16.79 4.30
C SER A 93 8.28 -15.56 3.49
N PHE A 94 8.10 -14.35 4.02
CA PHE A 94 8.51 -13.11 3.39
C PHE A 94 9.49 -12.31 4.27
N ASP A 95 10.35 -11.54 3.63
CA ASP A 95 11.26 -10.65 4.34
C ASP A 95 10.53 -9.35 4.73
N TYR A 96 9.62 -8.87 3.85
CA TYR A 96 8.76 -7.72 4.10
C TYR A 96 7.31 -8.01 3.73
N VAL A 97 6.38 -7.61 4.58
CA VAL A 97 4.94 -7.55 4.28
C VAL A 97 4.50 -6.09 4.34
N ILE A 98 3.91 -5.60 3.26
CA ILE A 98 3.48 -4.21 3.10
C ILE A 98 1.96 -4.15 3.17
N LEU A 99 1.43 -3.12 3.82
CA LEU A 99 0.03 -2.73 3.80
C LEU A 99 -0.04 -1.21 3.62
N SER A 100 -0.12 -0.77 2.35
CA SER A 100 -0.09 0.64 2.02
C SER A 100 -1.48 1.20 1.81
N GLN A 101 -1.89 2.15 2.69
CA GLN A 101 -3.17 2.87 2.59
C GLN A 101 -4.41 1.97 2.58
N THR A 102 -4.33 0.77 3.16
CA THR A 102 -5.41 -0.24 3.11
C THR A 102 -5.93 -0.60 4.52
N LEU A 103 -5.14 -0.37 5.59
CA LEU A 103 -5.53 -0.76 6.96
C LEU A 103 -6.88 -0.20 7.38
N GLN A 104 -7.19 1.03 7.01
CA GLN A 104 -8.45 1.71 7.34
C GLN A 104 -9.67 1.12 6.61
N GLU A 105 -9.46 0.29 5.60
CA GLU A 105 -10.50 -0.40 4.83
C GLU A 105 -10.79 -1.80 5.36
N THR A 106 -9.94 -2.32 6.27
CA THR A 106 -10.08 -3.66 6.86
C THR A 106 -11.11 -3.67 7.99
N ARG A 107 -11.83 -4.78 8.12
CA ARG A 107 -12.81 -5.01 9.19
C ARG A 107 -12.16 -5.51 10.48
N ARG A 108 -11.00 -6.18 10.36
CA ARG A 108 -10.28 -6.82 11.46
C ARG A 108 -8.81 -6.39 11.49
N PRO A 109 -8.50 -5.10 11.66
CA PRO A 109 -7.14 -4.58 11.50
C PRO A 109 -6.11 -5.24 12.41
N LEU A 110 -6.49 -5.63 13.63
CA LEU A 110 -5.58 -6.32 14.54
C LEU A 110 -5.19 -7.71 14.03
N ASN A 111 -6.13 -8.46 13.48
CA ASN A 111 -5.87 -9.77 12.89
C ASN A 111 -4.95 -9.64 11.66
N VAL A 112 -5.20 -8.65 10.81
CA VAL A 112 -4.36 -8.40 9.63
C VAL A 112 -2.92 -8.09 10.06
N ILE A 113 -2.71 -7.24 11.06
CA ILE A 113 -1.38 -6.92 11.60
C ILE A 113 -0.72 -8.17 12.19
N GLN A 114 -1.45 -9.01 12.94
CA GLN A 114 -0.90 -10.25 13.50
C GLN A 114 -0.46 -11.22 12.42
N GLU A 115 -1.27 -11.37 11.36
CA GLU A 115 -0.91 -12.20 10.21
C GLU A 115 0.30 -11.63 9.44
N MET A 116 0.39 -10.31 9.26
CA MET A 116 1.56 -9.67 8.68
C MET A 116 2.85 -10.00 9.46
N LEU A 117 2.78 -9.92 10.80
CA LEU A 117 3.92 -10.21 11.68
C LEU A 117 4.24 -11.71 11.74
N ARG A 118 3.26 -12.60 11.49
CA ARG A 118 3.47 -14.03 11.40
C ARG A 118 4.18 -14.42 10.10
N VAL A 119 3.69 -13.89 8.98
CA VAL A 119 4.13 -14.25 7.63
C VAL A 119 5.43 -13.53 7.23
N GLY A 120 5.64 -12.31 7.74
CA GLY A 120 6.79 -11.47 7.42
C GLY A 120 7.76 -11.28 8.58
N ARG A 121 9.04 -11.12 8.24
CA ARG A 121 10.07 -10.69 9.21
C ARG A 121 9.92 -9.22 9.59
N HIS A 122 9.48 -8.39 8.63
CA HIS A 122 9.21 -6.98 8.79
C HIS A 122 7.85 -6.64 8.23
N ALA A 123 7.05 -5.86 8.98
CA ALA A 123 5.75 -5.35 8.54
C ALA A 123 5.85 -3.83 8.33
N ILE A 124 5.42 -3.36 7.17
CA ILE A 124 5.37 -1.93 6.83
C ILE A 124 3.91 -1.55 6.62
N VAL A 125 3.40 -0.64 7.45
CA VAL A 125 2.03 -0.16 7.36
C VAL A 125 2.03 1.34 7.14
N THR A 126 1.31 1.81 6.12
CA THR A 126 1.07 3.24 5.91
C THR A 126 -0.43 3.54 5.96
N PHE A 127 -0.77 4.70 6.50
CA PHE A 127 -2.15 5.18 6.60
C PHE A 127 -2.21 6.70 6.43
N PRO A 128 -3.36 7.25 6.02
CA PRO A 128 -3.52 8.69 5.87
C PRO A 128 -3.33 9.44 7.18
N ASN A 129 -2.60 10.56 7.15
CA ASN A 129 -2.42 11.40 8.33
C ASN A 129 -3.63 12.34 8.54
N TYR A 130 -4.65 11.85 9.24
CA TYR A 130 -5.82 12.63 9.62
C TYR A 130 -5.50 13.75 10.64
N GLY A 131 -4.38 13.65 11.35
CA GLY A 131 -3.92 14.64 12.32
C GLY A 131 -3.21 15.85 11.69
N HIS A 132 -2.99 15.87 10.37
CA HIS A 132 -2.35 16.98 9.71
C HIS A 132 -3.16 18.28 9.92
N TRP A 133 -2.46 19.39 10.22
CA TRP A 133 -3.11 20.64 10.60
C TRP A 133 -4.14 21.14 9.57
N SER A 134 -3.90 20.97 8.27
CA SER A 134 -4.83 21.39 7.21
C SER A 134 -6.12 20.55 7.21
N VAL A 135 -6.03 19.24 7.53
CA VAL A 135 -7.19 18.34 7.68
C VAL A 135 -8.01 18.79 8.89
N ARG A 136 -7.34 19.05 10.02
CA ARG A 136 -7.98 19.55 11.25
C ARG A 136 -8.66 20.90 11.03
N LEU A 137 -7.99 21.82 10.34
CA LEU A 137 -8.58 23.15 10.05
C LEU A 137 -9.79 23.03 9.12
N SER A 138 -9.73 22.18 8.10
CA SER A 138 -10.86 21.90 7.22
C SER A 138 -12.05 21.32 7.97
N LEU A 139 -11.82 20.34 8.85
CA LEU A 139 -12.86 19.79 9.72
C LEU A 139 -13.48 20.87 10.62
N LEU A 140 -12.65 21.72 11.21
CA LEU A 140 -13.11 22.79 12.11
C LEU A 140 -13.96 23.85 11.39
N THR A 141 -13.58 24.20 10.16
CA THR A 141 -14.24 25.29 9.41
C THR A 141 -15.43 24.84 8.56
N SER A 142 -15.38 23.60 8.02
CA SER A 142 -16.40 23.08 7.10
C SER A 142 -17.29 22.00 7.73
N GLY A 143 -16.88 21.44 8.87
CA GLY A 143 -17.56 20.29 9.50
C GLY A 143 -17.50 19.01 8.65
N ARG A 144 -16.67 18.98 7.61
CA ARG A 144 -16.57 17.85 6.66
C ARG A 144 -15.14 17.38 6.51
N ALA A 145 -14.97 16.07 6.34
CA ALA A 145 -13.67 15.50 6.00
C ALA A 145 -13.17 16.06 4.66
N PRO A 146 -11.95 16.64 4.61
CA PRO A 146 -11.44 17.23 3.39
C PRO A 146 -11.10 16.14 2.36
N ARG A 147 -11.31 16.46 1.09
CA ARG A 147 -10.76 15.68 0.00
C ARG A 147 -9.30 16.07 -0.22
N THR A 148 -8.40 15.08 -0.08
CA THR A 148 -6.97 15.26 -0.33
C THR A 148 -6.48 14.17 -1.30
N ARG A 149 -5.22 14.23 -1.74
CA ARG A 149 -4.63 13.16 -2.57
C ARG A 149 -4.62 11.81 -1.84
N CYS A 150 -4.45 11.83 -0.50
CA CYS A 150 -4.47 10.62 0.34
C CYS A 150 -5.89 10.22 0.78
N LEU A 151 -6.87 11.10 0.62
CA LEU A 151 -8.28 10.90 0.97
C LEU A 151 -9.14 11.35 -0.21
N PRO A 152 -9.16 10.59 -1.33
CA PRO A 152 -9.81 11.03 -2.56
C PRO A 152 -11.33 10.95 -2.52
N TYR A 153 -11.88 10.17 -1.58
CA TYR A 153 -13.31 9.91 -1.47
C TYR A 153 -14.03 10.97 -0.63
N SER A 154 -15.31 11.15 -0.88
CA SER A 154 -16.21 11.89 0.02
C SER A 154 -16.46 11.06 1.27
N TRP A 155 -16.75 11.69 2.41
CA TRP A 155 -17.01 10.99 3.67
C TRP A 155 -18.14 9.93 3.58
N PHE A 156 -19.11 10.12 2.72
CA PHE A 156 -20.26 9.23 2.51
C PHE A 156 -20.00 8.13 1.45
N ASP A 157 -18.90 8.21 0.71
CA ASP A 157 -18.53 7.28 -0.36
C ASP A 157 -17.12 6.73 -0.14
N SER A 158 -16.65 6.78 1.10
CA SER A 158 -15.31 6.35 1.47
C SER A 158 -15.32 4.87 1.87
N PRO A 159 -14.42 4.03 1.34
CA PRO A 159 -14.23 2.67 1.81
C PRO A 159 -13.58 2.62 3.21
N ASN A 160 -13.11 3.76 3.73
CA ASN A 160 -12.40 3.86 5.01
C ASN A 160 -13.34 3.61 6.19
N ILE A 161 -13.42 2.37 6.65
CA ILE A 161 -14.29 1.95 7.75
C ILE A 161 -13.86 2.61 9.07
N LEU A 162 -12.54 2.69 9.33
CA LEU A 162 -12.02 3.22 10.60
C LEU A 162 -12.18 4.73 10.76
N SER A 163 -12.39 5.49 9.68
CA SER A 163 -12.60 6.95 9.76
C SER A 163 -14.02 7.33 10.15
N LEU A 164 -14.97 6.40 10.12
CA LEU A 164 -16.39 6.66 10.44
C LEU A 164 -16.75 6.35 11.90
N ILE A 165 -15.83 5.78 12.69
CA ILE A 165 -16.12 5.28 14.04
C ILE A 165 -15.99 6.39 15.11
N HIS A 166 -15.48 7.57 14.78
CA HIS A 166 -15.16 8.64 15.73
C HIS A 166 -15.88 9.97 15.42
N ILE A 167 -17.15 9.91 15.05
CA ILE A 167 -18.01 11.10 15.02
C ILE A 167 -19.08 11.00 16.11
#